data_08038828d2640b10eeb16ad4c47bfe05
#
_entry.id   08038828d2640b10eeb16ad4c47bfe05
#
_cell.length_a   1.000
_cell.length_b   1.000
_cell.length_c   1.000
_cell.angle_alpha   90.00
_cell.angle_beta   90.00
_cell.angle_gamma   90.00
#
_symmetry.space_group_name_H-M   'P 1'
#
loop_
_entity.id
_entity.type
_entity.pdbx_description
1 polymer ?
#
loop_
_entity_poly.entity_id
_entity_poly.type
_entity_poly.pdbx_seq_one_letter_code
_entity_poly.pdbx_strand_id
1 'polypeptide(L)'
;MSHASPFGRKSRLFAAALALLLAGGGMSRAAAERAPGVDFEAVCLAVDDLQKTHGEKYTVTAEDRAELERARAEAPALREKAASGNKRAAERLARWEALARRALLANPLLDFDTLLLIRRSHNQLGLPQNWESNSTLPMSGFDNELMLLSPLDDGKLAPLYRPEKDVFVGDVDLHFDADRVLFSMPGANGRWQIHEMALADRTPRELALVTE
;
A
#
# COMPACT_ATOMS: atom_id res chain seq x y z
N MET A 1 -34.13 1.87 -2.95
CA MET A 1 -32.99 2.69 -3.43
C MET A 1 -31.75 1.83 -3.26
N SER A 2 -31.21 1.35 -4.36
CA SER A 2 -30.08 0.42 -4.38
C SER A 2 -28.80 1.22 -4.25
N HIS A 3 -28.11 1.12 -3.11
CA HIS A 3 -26.76 1.67 -2.96
C HIS A 3 -25.78 0.69 -3.64
N ALA A 4 -25.24 1.12 -4.77
CA ALA A 4 -24.14 0.41 -5.39
C ALA A 4 -22.92 0.47 -4.47
N SER A 5 -22.44 -0.70 -4.03
CA SER A 5 -21.16 -0.84 -3.33
C SER A 5 -20.03 -0.31 -4.24
N PRO A 6 -19.06 0.45 -3.71
CA PRO A 6 -17.90 0.90 -4.49
C PRO A 6 -16.99 -0.26 -4.96
N PHE A 7 -17.27 -1.47 -4.53
CA PHE A 7 -16.51 -2.69 -4.86
C PHE A 7 -17.28 -3.60 -5.84
N GLY A 8 -17.88 -3.05 -6.88
CA GLY A 8 -18.62 -3.81 -7.87
C GLY A 8 -17.72 -4.54 -8.85
N ARG A 9 -17.58 -5.81 -8.69
CA ARG A 9 -17.38 -6.99 -9.53
C ARG A 9 -16.25 -7.91 -9.04
N LYS A 10 -16.69 -9.12 -8.59
CA LYS A 10 -15.90 -10.35 -8.32
C LYS A 10 -14.79 -10.24 -7.28
N SER A 11 -15.21 -10.39 -6.01
CA SER A 11 -14.34 -10.61 -4.86
C SER A 11 -13.44 -11.84 -5.06
N ARG A 12 -12.17 -11.62 -5.35
CA ARG A 12 -11.10 -12.58 -5.07
C ARG A 12 -10.14 -11.90 -4.11
N LEU A 13 -10.20 -12.34 -2.86
CA LEU A 13 -9.31 -11.90 -1.80
C LEU A 13 -7.90 -12.43 -2.04
N PHE A 14 -6.95 -11.52 -2.16
CA PHE A 14 -5.55 -11.78 -1.89
C PHE A 14 -5.02 -10.67 -0.98
N ALA A 15 -4.65 -11.03 0.24
CA ALA A 15 -3.83 -10.18 1.09
C ALA A 15 -2.38 -10.26 0.57
N ALA A 16 -2.02 -9.37 -0.34
CA ALA A 16 -0.64 -9.18 -0.74
C ALA A 16 -0.10 -7.93 -0.02
N ALA A 17 0.84 -8.13 0.90
CA ALA A 17 1.60 -7.03 1.48
C ALA A 17 2.56 -6.48 0.41
N LEU A 18 2.10 -5.52 -0.38
CA LEU A 18 2.93 -4.76 -1.31
C LEU A 18 3.39 -3.49 -0.59
N ALA A 19 4.64 -3.45 -0.14
CA ALA A 19 5.26 -2.23 0.37
C ALA A 19 5.51 -1.26 -0.78
N LEU A 20 4.52 -0.44 -1.12
CA LEU A 20 4.63 0.63 -2.11
C LEU A 20 5.02 1.92 -1.40
N LEU A 21 6.26 2.38 -1.61
CA LEU A 21 6.70 3.72 -1.21
C LEU A 21 6.03 4.77 -2.11
N LEU A 22 4.93 5.36 -1.62
CA LEU A 22 4.26 6.49 -2.26
C LEU A 22 4.74 7.79 -1.61
N ALA A 23 5.56 8.55 -2.32
CA ALA A 23 5.87 9.94 -1.99
C ALA A 23 4.86 10.86 -2.69
N GLY A 24 3.95 11.46 -1.93
CA GLY A 24 3.05 12.48 -2.45
C GLY A 24 2.12 13.05 -1.39
N GLY A 25 2.48 14.19 -0.79
CA GLY A 25 1.58 15.01 0.02
C GLY A 25 2.08 15.33 1.42
N GLY A 26 2.72 16.51 1.60
CA GLY A 26 2.82 17.16 2.92
C GLY A 26 3.82 16.62 3.92
N MET A 27 4.96 16.12 3.51
CA MET A 27 6.04 15.77 4.43
C MET A 27 6.85 17.00 4.82
N SER A 28 6.99 17.22 6.12
CA SER A 28 7.93 18.17 6.74
C SER A 28 9.32 18.00 6.13
N ARG A 29 9.98 19.12 5.83
CA ARG A 29 11.26 19.24 5.13
C ARG A 29 12.47 18.55 5.79
N ALA A 30 12.29 17.86 6.92
CA ALA A 30 13.35 17.20 7.70
C ALA A 30 13.48 15.68 7.46
N ALA A 31 12.60 15.05 6.69
CA ALA A 31 12.60 13.60 6.46
C ALA A 31 12.67 13.23 4.98
N ALA A 32 13.20 14.09 4.13
CA ALA A 32 13.53 13.73 2.76
C ALA A 32 14.90 13.00 2.71
N GLU A 33 15.05 11.95 3.50
CA GLU A 33 15.93 10.86 3.13
C GLU A 33 15.33 10.27 1.84
N ARG A 34 16.05 10.50 0.72
CA ARG A 34 15.60 10.10 -0.62
C ARG A 34 15.14 8.64 -0.55
N ALA A 35 13.86 8.39 -0.78
CA ALA A 35 13.39 7.04 -1.03
C ALA A 35 14.33 6.38 -2.06
N PRO A 36 14.85 5.18 -1.82
CA PRO A 36 15.73 4.52 -2.77
C PRO A 36 15.01 4.50 -4.13
N GLY A 37 15.68 4.97 -5.17
CA GLY A 37 15.10 4.99 -6.52
C GLY A 37 14.72 3.58 -6.96
N VAL A 38 13.82 3.46 -7.96
CA VAL A 38 13.36 2.17 -8.49
C VAL A 38 14.55 1.28 -8.84
N ASP A 39 14.57 0.07 -8.31
CA ASP A 39 15.52 -0.97 -8.71
C ASP A 39 15.06 -1.62 -10.02
N PHE A 40 15.63 -1.16 -11.12
CA PHE A 40 15.26 -1.66 -12.45
C PHE A 40 15.71 -3.10 -12.71
N GLU A 41 16.73 -3.60 -12.00
CA GLU A 41 17.09 -5.02 -12.05
C GLU A 41 15.95 -5.87 -11.49
N ALA A 42 15.46 -5.54 -10.29
CA ALA A 42 14.33 -6.22 -9.67
C ALA A 42 13.05 -6.10 -10.51
N VAL A 43 12.83 -4.95 -11.15
CA VAL A 43 11.68 -4.74 -12.06
C VAL A 43 11.76 -5.66 -13.27
N CYS A 44 12.90 -5.75 -13.95
CA CYS A 44 13.07 -6.63 -15.11
C CYS A 44 12.84 -8.09 -14.74
N LEU A 45 13.40 -8.57 -13.62
CA LEU A 45 13.16 -9.93 -13.11
C LEU A 45 11.68 -10.19 -12.83
N ALA A 46 10.97 -9.23 -12.21
CA ALA A 46 9.55 -9.35 -11.94
C ALA A 46 8.71 -9.38 -13.22
N VAL A 47 9.05 -8.56 -14.22
CA VAL A 47 8.39 -8.53 -15.54
C VAL A 47 8.56 -9.86 -16.28
N ASP A 48 9.76 -10.43 -16.25
CA ASP A 48 10.04 -11.72 -16.86
C ASP A 48 9.26 -12.86 -16.17
N ASP A 49 9.18 -12.83 -14.84
CA ASP A 49 8.41 -13.82 -14.07
C ASP A 49 6.90 -13.69 -14.35
N LEU A 50 6.37 -12.48 -14.38
CA LEU A 50 4.97 -12.22 -14.71
C LEU A 50 4.65 -12.67 -16.15
N GLN A 51 5.51 -12.40 -17.11
CA GLN A 51 5.34 -12.85 -18.49
C GLN A 51 5.35 -14.38 -18.59
N LYS A 52 6.27 -15.03 -17.88
CA LYS A 52 6.37 -16.50 -17.85
C LYS A 52 5.15 -17.14 -17.18
N THR A 53 4.66 -16.52 -16.10
CA THR A 53 3.55 -17.07 -15.31
C THR A 53 2.20 -16.85 -15.96
N HIS A 54 1.97 -15.68 -16.58
CA HIS A 54 0.66 -15.27 -17.07
C HIS A 54 0.52 -15.29 -18.61
N GLY A 55 1.64 -15.40 -19.34
CA GLY A 55 1.63 -15.48 -20.80
C GLY A 55 0.91 -14.29 -21.45
N GLU A 56 -0.05 -14.58 -22.31
CA GLU A 56 -0.82 -13.56 -23.05
C GLU A 56 -1.72 -12.67 -22.17
N LYS A 57 -1.99 -13.09 -20.94
CA LYS A 57 -2.77 -12.27 -19.97
C LYS A 57 -1.96 -11.10 -19.42
N TYR A 58 -0.65 -11.17 -19.51
CA TYR A 58 0.23 -10.08 -19.07
C TYR A 58 0.51 -9.16 -20.27
N THR A 59 -0.01 -7.93 -20.21
CA THR A 59 -0.15 -7.04 -21.37
C THR A 59 1.06 -6.12 -21.64
N VAL A 60 2.19 -6.32 -20.95
CA VAL A 60 3.40 -5.52 -21.16
C VAL A 60 4.04 -5.87 -22.50
N THR A 61 4.24 -4.86 -23.35
CA THR A 61 4.72 -5.05 -24.73
C THR A 61 6.21 -5.38 -24.79
N ALA A 62 6.66 -5.87 -25.93
CA ALA A 62 8.09 -6.10 -26.19
C ALA A 62 8.89 -4.79 -26.16
N GLU A 63 8.28 -3.69 -26.64
CA GLU A 63 8.90 -2.36 -26.57
C GLU A 63 9.06 -1.88 -25.13
N ASP A 64 8.05 -2.04 -24.28
CA ASP A 64 8.12 -1.68 -22.86
C ASP A 64 9.22 -2.46 -22.14
N ARG A 65 9.34 -3.76 -22.41
CA ARG A 65 10.43 -4.59 -21.86
C ARG A 65 11.80 -4.15 -22.33
N ALA A 66 11.95 -3.84 -23.61
CA ALA A 66 13.22 -3.32 -24.13
C ALA A 66 13.59 -1.96 -23.52
N GLU A 67 12.60 -1.13 -23.21
CA GLU A 67 12.83 0.16 -22.53
C GLU A 67 13.20 -0.03 -21.06
N LEU A 68 12.61 -1.00 -20.35
CA LEU A 68 13.01 -1.37 -18.98
C LEU A 68 14.44 -1.92 -18.92
N GLU A 69 14.86 -2.72 -19.92
CA GLU A 69 16.25 -3.18 -20.03
C GLU A 69 17.23 -2.01 -20.24
N ARG A 70 16.85 -1.01 -21.07
CA ARG A 70 17.64 0.22 -21.18
C ARG A 70 17.69 0.99 -19.86
N ALA A 71 16.57 1.06 -19.14
CA ALA A 71 16.53 1.68 -17.83
C ALA A 71 17.47 0.98 -16.84
N ARG A 72 17.49 -0.36 -16.81
CA ARG A 72 18.42 -1.15 -16.01
C ARG A 72 19.87 -0.76 -16.26
N ALA A 73 20.26 -0.64 -17.53
CA ALA A 73 21.63 -0.33 -17.92
C ALA A 73 22.03 1.13 -17.65
N GLU A 74 21.12 2.09 -17.88
CA GLU A 74 21.46 3.52 -17.94
C GLU A 74 21.02 4.31 -16.70
N ALA A 75 20.09 3.82 -15.87
CA ALA A 75 19.56 4.55 -14.73
C ALA A 75 20.64 4.99 -13.71
N PRO A 76 21.67 4.18 -13.39
CA PRO A 76 22.70 4.62 -12.46
C PRO A 76 23.39 5.93 -12.91
N ALA A 77 23.83 5.98 -14.16
CA ALA A 77 24.49 7.18 -14.72
C ALA A 77 23.53 8.38 -14.87
N LEU A 78 22.25 8.12 -15.15
CA LEU A 78 21.24 9.19 -15.22
C LEU A 78 20.89 9.75 -13.84
N ARG A 79 20.91 8.93 -12.79
CA ARG A 79 20.70 9.41 -11.40
C ARG A 79 21.81 10.39 -10.98
N GLU A 80 23.06 10.09 -11.30
CA GLU A 80 24.18 11.01 -11.05
C GLU A 80 24.00 12.35 -11.77
N LYS A 81 23.62 12.31 -13.07
CA LYS A 81 23.33 13.52 -13.85
C LYS A 81 22.14 14.30 -13.32
N ALA A 82 21.07 13.62 -12.92
CA ALA A 82 19.89 14.24 -12.32
C ALA A 82 20.24 14.90 -10.97
N ALA A 83 21.06 14.25 -10.15
CA ALA A 83 21.53 14.78 -8.89
C ALA A 83 22.37 16.05 -9.07
N SER A 84 23.09 16.19 -10.19
CA SER A 84 23.83 17.40 -10.57
C SER A 84 22.98 18.48 -11.27
N GLY A 85 21.64 18.31 -11.29
CA GLY A 85 20.70 19.31 -11.81
C GLY A 85 20.33 19.16 -13.28
N ASN A 86 20.69 18.06 -13.94
CA ASN A 86 20.31 17.81 -15.32
C ASN A 86 18.82 17.44 -15.43
N LYS A 87 17.99 18.39 -15.87
CA LYS A 87 16.53 18.22 -16.00
C LYS A 87 16.14 17.10 -16.97
N ARG A 88 16.83 16.95 -18.11
CA ARG A 88 16.53 15.89 -19.09
C ARG A 88 16.77 14.50 -18.52
N ALA A 89 17.82 14.35 -17.70
CA ALA A 89 18.08 13.09 -17.01
C ALA A 89 16.98 12.78 -15.98
N ALA A 90 16.55 13.77 -15.22
CA ALA A 90 15.45 13.62 -14.25
C ALA A 90 14.13 13.23 -14.94
N GLU A 91 13.77 13.90 -16.04
CA GLU A 91 12.58 13.58 -16.84
C GLU A 91 12.62 12.18 -17.42
N ARG A 92 13.79 11.73 -17.89
CA ARG A 92 13.94 10.36 -18.40
C ARG A 92 13.77 9.31 -17.33
N LEU A 93 14.37 9.52 -16.16
CA LEU A 93 14.18 8.66 -15.00
C LEU A 93 12.71 8.58 -14.59
N ALA A 94 12.02 9.71 -14.49
CA ALA A 94 10.60 9.75 -14.13
C ALA A 94 9.73 8.96 -15.13
N ARG A 95 10.04 9.01 -16.44
CA ARG A 95 9.34 8.18 -17.44
C ARG A 95 9.59 6.69 -17.23
N TRP A 96 10.80 6.30 -16.92
CA TRP A 96 11.14 4.90 -16.65
C TRP A 96 10.51 4.38 -15.36
N GLU A 97 10.46 5.21 -14.31
CA GLU A 97 9.76 4.88 -13.06
C GLU A 97 8.25 4.72 -13.29
N ALA A 98 7.65 5.58 -14.11
CA ALA A 98 6.26 5.43 -14.51
C ALA A 98 6.02 4.16 -15.34
N LEU A 99 6.94 3.82 -16.24
CA LEU A 99 6.88 2.57 -17.01
C LEU A 99 6.99 1.34 -16.09
N ALA A 100 7.96 1.33 -15.18
CA ALA A 100 8.14 0.25 -14.20
C ALA A 100 6.86 0.05 -13.37
N ARG A 101 6.27 1.15 -12.89
CA ARG A 101 4.99 1.10 -12.15
C ARG A 101 3.87 0.47 -13.00
N ARG A 102 3.68 0.95 -14.23
CA ARG A 102 2.65 0.37 -15.12
C ARG A 102 2.89 -1.11 -15.38
N ALA A 103 4.14 -1.50 -15.65
CA ALA A 103 4.49 -2.89 -15.90
C ALA A 103 4.18 -3.80 -14.70
N LEU A 104 4.49 -3.38 -13.48
CA LEU A 104 4.17 -4.14 -12.28
C LEU A 104 2.66 -4.20 -12.00
N LEU A 105 1.93 -3.10 -12.23
CA LEU A 105 0.48 -3.04 -12.04
C LEU A 105 -0.31 -3.74 -13.15
N ALA A 106 0.32 -4.08 -14.28
CA ALA A 106 -0.29 -4.91 -15.32
C ALA A 106 -0.42 -6.40 -14.93
N ASN A 107 -0.04 -6.77 -13.69
CA ASN A 107 -0.23 -8.12 -13.16
C ASN A 107 -1.72 -8.50 -13.19
N PRO A 108 -2.11 -9.57 -13.92
CA PRO A 108 -3.52 -9.98 -14.05
C PRO A 108 -4.22 -10.37 -12.73
N LEU A 109 -3.46 -10.55 -11.66
CA LEU A 109 -4.00 -10.79 -10.32
C LEU A 109 -4.47 -9.50 -9.62
N LEU A 110 -4.07 -8.33 -10.11
CA LEU A 110 -4.49 -7.02 -9.61
C LEU A 110 -5.76 -6.55 -10.35
N ASP A 111 -6.82 -7.37 -10.30
CA ASP A 111 -8.11 -7.10 -10.94
C ASP A 111 -9.09 -6.29 -10.06
N PHE A 112 -8.55 -5.57 -9.07
CA PHE A 112 -9.30 -4.71 -8.14
C PHE A 112 -8.80 -3.26 -8.22
N ASP A 113 -9.70 -2.32 -7.99
CA ASP A 113 -9.41 -0.88 -8.13
C ASP A 113 -8.97 -0.23 -6.81
N THR A 114 -9.29 -0.86 -5.68
CA THR A 114 -9.09 -0.27 -4.36
C THR A 114 -8.40 -1.24 -3.42
N LEU A 115 -7.41 -0.74 -2.70
CA LEU A 115 -6.67 -1.48 -1.68
C LEU A 115 -6.87 -0.83 -0.31
N LEU A 116 -7.23 -1.64 0.69
CA LEU A 116 -7.27 -1.24 2.10
C LEU A 116 -5.86 -1.35 2.69
N LEU A 117 -5.40 -0.28 3.33
CA LEU A 117 -4.06 -0.17 3.90
C LEU A 117 -4.11 0.35 5.33
N ILE A 118 -3.09 0.00 6.13
CA ILE A 118 -2.80 0.67 7.38
C ILE A 118 -1.60 1.61 7.13
N ARG A 119 -1.80 2.91 7.32
CA ARG A 119 -0.70 3.88 7.38
C ARG A 119 -0.15 3.89 8.81
N ARG A 120 1.15 3.79 8.96
CA ARG A 120 1.85 3.86 10.25
C ARG A 120 3.07 4.77 10.16
N SER A 121 3.49 5.32 11.31
CA SER A 121 4.80 5.96 11.41
C SER A 121 5.90 4.91 11.22
N HIS A 122 6.93 5.26 10.44
CA HIS A 122 8.07 4.36 10.20
C HIS A 122 8.87 4.08 11.49
N ASN A 123 8.81 4.98 12.47
CA ASN A 123 9.50 4.84 13.76
C ASN A 123 8.74 3.92 14.75
N GLN A 124 7.47 3.62 14.46
CA GLN A 124 6.61 2.82 15.33
C GLN A 124 5.63 2.00 14.50
N LEU A 125 6.12 0.89 13.99
CA LEU A 125 5.34 0.02 13.10
C LEU A 125 4.28 -0.79 13.84
N GLY A 126 4.36 -0.92 15.17
CA GLY A 126 3.42 -1.70 15.95
C GLY A 126 3.52 -3.20 15.65
N LEU A 127 4.73 -3.68 15.43
CA LEU A 127 5.00 -5.10 15.25
C LEU A 127 5.54 -5.65 16.57
N PRO A 128 4.96 -6.75 17.12
CA PRO A 128 5.52 -7.41 18.27
C PRO A 128 6.86 -8.04 17.90
N GLN A 129 7.74 -8.20 18.88
CA GLN A 129 8.96 -8.98 18.70
C GLN A 129 8.61 -10.46 18.50
N ASN A 130 9.43 -11.20 17.74
CA ASN A 130 9.11 -12.58 17.35
C ASN A 130 8.89 -13.55 18.53
N TRP A 131 9.48 -13.26 19.68
CA TRP A 131 9.37 -14.06 20.92
C TRP A 131 8.38 -13.50 21.94
N GLU A 132 7.75 -12.39 21.64
CA GLU A 132 6.75 -11.73 22.47
C GLU A 132 5.38 -11.83 21.79
N SER A 133 4.34 -11.96 22.60
CA SER A 133 2.96 -11.96 22.10
C SER A 133 2.47 -10.54 21.79
N ASN A 134 1.34 -10.43 21.11
CA ASN A 134 0.68 -9.14 20.86
C ASN A 134 0.37 -8.35 22.14
N SER A 135 0.34 -9.03 23.31
CA SER A 135 0.12 -8.38 24.60
C SER A 135 1.23 -7.41 25.01
N THR A 136 2.40 -7.46 24.36
CA THR A 136 3.51 -6.54 24.60
C THR A 136 3.42 -5.24 23.79
N LEU A 137 2.49 -5.14 22.85
CA LEU A 137 2.27 -3.90 22.12
C LEU A 137 1.69 -2.82 23.04
N PRO A 138 2.26 -1.61 23.07
CA PRO A 138 1.64 -0.49 23.76
C PRO A 138 0.29 -0.16 23.11
N MET A 139 -0.68 0.26 23.90
CA MET A 139 -2.02 0.60 23.41
C MET A 139 -2.11 2.00 22.81
N SER A 140 -1.09 2.85 23.03
CA SER A 140 -1.06 4.26 22.60
C SER A 140 0.32 4.67 22.10
N GLY A 141 0.42 5.89 21.59
CA GLY A 141 1.65 6.43 21.04
C GLY A 141 1.78 6.19 19.53
N PHE A 142 0.71 5.79 18.85
CA PHE A 142 0.73 5.46 17.42
C PHE A 142 0.15 6.58 16.55
N ASP A 143 0.89 7.00 15.54
CA ASP A 143 0.33 7.73 14.40
C ASP A 143 -0.04 6.73 13.29
N ASN A 144 -1.28 6.27 13.36
CA ASN A 144 -1.79 5.28 12.42
C ASN A 144 -3.23 5.58 11.99
N GLU A 145 -3.59 5.09 10.81
CA GLU A 145 -4.93 5.19 10.26
C GLU A 145 -5.19 4.11 9.20
N LEU A 146 -6.46 3.76 9.02
CA LEU A 146 -6.90 2.96 7.89
C LEU A 146 -7.07 3.87 6.68
N MET A 147 -6.54 3.45 5.54
CA MET A 147 -6.52 4.21 4.30
C MET A 147 -7.07 3.35 3.16
N LEU A 148 -7.63 4.01 2.18
CA LEU A 148 -7.93 3.43 0.87
C LEU A 148 -6.98 4.01 -0.16
N LEU A 149 -6.35 3.13 -0.95
CA LEU A 149 -5.61 3.48 -2.15
C LEU A 149 -6.50 3.19 -3.36
N SER A 150 -6.95 4.23 -4.07
CA SER A 150 -7.85 4.09 -5.21
C SER A 150 -7.75 5.31 -6.14
N PRO A 151 -7.67 5.08 -7.48
CA PRO A 151 -7.33 3.79 -8.10
C PRO A 151 -5.87 3.39 -7.82
N LEU A 152 -5.53 2.11 -8.02
CA LEU A 152 -4.17 1.60 -7.73
C LEU A 152 -3.09 2.27 -8.57
N ASP A 153 -3.38 2.57 -9.83
CA ASP A 153 -2.44 3.16 -10.79
C ASP A 153 -2.15 4.63 -10.50
N ASP A 154 -3.11 5.38 -9.97
CA ASP A 154 -2.98 6.82 -9.65
C ASP A 154 -2.34 7.06 -8.28
N GLY A 155 -2.36 6.06 -7.41
CA GLY A 155 -1.74 6.11 -6.09
C GLY A 155 -2.38 7.11 -5.13
N LYS A 156 -3.65 7.43 -5.30
CA LYS A 156 -4.39 8.33 -4.40
C LYS A 156 -4.75 7.64 -3.11
N LEU A 157 -4.24 8.16 -2.02
CA LEU A 157 -4.59 7.73 -0.68
C LEU A 157 -5.70 8.62 -0.11
N ALA A 158 -6.76 7.98 0.39
CA ALA A 158 -7.83 8.64 1.11
C ALA A 158 -7.99 8.02 2.50
N PRO A 159 -8.13 8.82 3.57
CA PRO A 159 -8.38 8.28 4.89
C PRO A 159 -9.75 7.59 4.94
N LEU A 160 -9.77 6.38 5.49
CA LEU A 160 -10.98 5.63 5.78
C LEU A 160 -11.40 5.83 7.24
N TYR A 161 -10.46 5.60 8.16
CA TYR A 161 -10.69 5.78 9.59
C TYR A 161 -9.38 6.17 10.29
N ARG A 162 -9.46 7.20 11.12
CA ARG A 162 -8.39 7.60 12.02
C ARG A 162 -8.95 7.65 13.45
N PRO A 163 -8.34 6.95 14.42
CA PRO A 163 -8.76 7.05 15.80
C PRO A 163 -8.57 8.48 16.34
N GLU A 164 -9.46 8.91 17.22
CA GLU A 164 -9.39 10.25 17.84
C GLU A 164 -8.15 10.45 18.73
N LYS A 165 -7.61 9.35 19.25
CA LYS A 165 -6.41 9.32 20.08
C LYS A 165 -5.31 8.57 19.33
N ASP A 166 -4.10 8.69 19.84
CA ASP A 166 -2.91 7.98 19.37
C ASP A 166 -2.92 6.47 19.74
N VAL A 167 -4.08 5.83 19.67
CA VAL A 167 -4.25 4.42 19.97
C VAL A 167 -3.82 3.54 18.78
N PHE A 168 -3.42 2.32 19.10
CA PHE A 168 -3.10 1.31 18.10
C PHE A 168 -4.35 0.89 17.30
N VAL A 169 -4.20 0.74 15.99
CA VAL A 169 -5.16 0.06 15.10
C VAL A 169 -4.41 -1.02 14.35
N GLY A 170 -4.84 -2.26 14.44
CA GLY A 170 -4.16 -3.39 13.81
C GLY A 170 -5.04 -4.59 13.53
N ASP A 171 -4.41 -5.68 13.11
CA ASP A 171 -5.07 -6.96 12.79
C ASP A 171 -6.30 -6.75 11.88
N VAL A 172 -6.10 -5.95 10.82
CA VAL A 172 -7.18 -5.53 9.94
C VAL A 172 -7.57 -6.66 9.01
N ASP A 173 -8.82 -7.05 9.04
CA ASP A 173 -9.41 -8.10 8.20
C ASP A 173 -10.63 -7.57 7.45
N LEU A 174 -10.60 -7.70 6.12
CA LEU A 174 -11.67 -7.25 5.24
C LEU A 174 -12.69 -8.38 5.04
N HIS A 175 -13.98 -8.10 5.25
CA HIS A 175 -15.04 -9.05 4.96
C HIS A 175 -15.06 -9.48 3.48
N PHE A 176 -15.49 -10.69 3.19
CA PHE A 176 -15.54 -11.27 1.84
C PHE A 176 -16.35 -10.44 0.83
N ASP A 177 -17.40 -9.76 1.30
CA ASP A 177 -18.22 -8.88 0.47
C ASP A 177 -17.58 -7.49 0.30
N ALA A 178 -16.41 -7.25 0.95
CA ALA A 178 -15.72 -5.98 0.95
C ALA A 178 -16.60 -4.77 1.35
N ASP A 179 -17.55 -4.98 2.26
CA ASP A 179 -18.49 -3.98 2.75
C ASP A 179 -18.16 -3.50 4.18
N ARG A 180 -17.37 -4.25 4.91
CA ARG A 180 -16.97 -3.98 6.29
C ARG A 180 -15.60 -4.55 6.61
N VAL A 181 -15.01 -4.06 7.69
CA VAL A 181 -13.68 -4.43 8.17
C VAL A 181 -13.73 -4.72 9.67
N LEU A 182 -12.99 -5.75 10.10
CA LEU A 182 -12.66 -6.00 11.49
C LEU A 182 -11.24 -5.50 11.77
N PHE A 183 -11.00 -4.99 12.96
CA PHE A 183 -9.66 -4.60 13.41
C PHE A 183 -9.56 -4.58 14.93
N SER A 184 -8.34 -4.76 15.44
CA SER A 184 -8.00 -4.64 16.85
C SER A 184 -7.72 -3.20 17.21
N MET A 185 -8.30 -2.74 18.33
CA MET A 185 -8.05 -1.42 18.91
C MET A 185 -8.35 -1.48 20.41
N PRO A 186 -7.68 -0.66 21.26
CA PRO A 186 -8.09 -0.52 22.66
C PRO A 186 -9.53 -0.04 22.79
N GLY A 187 -10.32 -0.76 23.56
CA GLY A 187 -11.71 -0.41 23.88
C GLY A 187 -11.85 0.59 25.02
N ALA A 188 -13.09 0.99 25.30
CA ALA A 188 -13.40 1.94 26.39
C ALA A 188 -12.98 1.44 27.78
N ASN A 189 -12.89 0.13 27.97
CA ASN A 189 -12.45 -0.51 29.22
C ASN A 189 -10.92 -0.57 29.37
N GLY A 190 -10.14 0.01 28.42
CA GLY A 190 -8.68 -0.03 28.43
C GLY A 190 -8.09 -1.41 28.11
N ARG A 191 -8.86 -2.31 27.52
CA ARG A 191 -8.40 -3.63 27.05
C ARG A 191 -8.44 -3.70 25.53
N TRP A 192 -7.69 -4.64 24.97
CA TRP A 192 -7.79 -4.98 23.56
C TRP A 192 -9.19 -5.49 23.21
N GLN A 193 -9.80 -4.92 22.19
CA GLN A 193 -11.12 -5.27 21.69
C GLN A 193 -11.10 -5.39 20.15
N ILE A 194 -12.04 -6.16 19.64
CA ILE A 194 -12.30 -6.23 18.21
C ILE A 194 -13.39 -5.22 17.86
N HIS A 195 -13.13 -4.44 16.86
CA HIS A 195 -14.06 -3.46 16.31
C HIS A 195 -14.49 -3.90 14.90
N GLU A 196 -15.75 -3.71 14.60
CA GLU A 196 -16.30 -3.81 13.26
C GLU A 196 -16.65 -2.42 12.74
N MET A 197 -16.39 -2.17 11.48
CA MET A 197 -16.75 -0.92 10.83
C MET A 197 -17.25 -1.18 9.41
N ALA A 198 -18.49 -0.74 9.10
CA ALA A 198 -18.95 -0.73 7.73
C ALA A 198 -18.23 0.36 6.92
N LEU A 199 -17.78 0.03 5.71
CA LEU A 199 -17.04 0.98 4.87
C LEU A 199 -17.89 2.17 4.41
N ALA A 200 -19.23 2.01 4.43
CA ALA A 200 -20.16 3.05 4.03
C ALA A 200 -20.32 4.17 5.07
N ASP A 201 -20.38 3.82 6.36
CA ASP A 201 -20.63 4.77 7.45
C ASP A 201 -19.34 5.17 8.18
N ARG A 202 -18.29 4.37 8.08
CA ARG A 202 -16.95 4.61 8.67
C ARG A 202 -16.96 4.80 10.18
N THR A 203 -17.98 4.25 10.85
CA THR A 203 -18.14 4.34 12.31
C THR A 203 -17.80 3.00 12.94
N PRO A 204 -16.69 2.89 13.71
CA PRO A 204 -16.35 1.64 14.38
C PRO A 204 -17.32 1.34 15.50
N ARG A 205 -17.65 0.06 15.62
CA ARG A 205 -18.46 -0.51 16.69
C ARG A 205 -17.63 -1.57 17.40
N GLU A 206 -17.45 -1.42 18.70
CA GLU A 206 -16.84 -2.46 19.54
C GLU A 206 -17.73 -3.70 19.57
N LEU A 207 -17.15 -4.87 19.32
CA LEU A 207 -17.85 -6.14 19.43
C LEU A 207 -17.71 -6.66 20.87
N ALA A 208 -18.83 -6.92 21.53
CA ALA A 208 -18.87 -7.43 22.89
C ALA A 208 -18.53 -8.94 22.93
N LEU A 209 -17.30 -9.31 22.51
CA LEU A 209 -16.84 -10.70 22.47
C LEU A 209 -16.22 -11.15 23.79
N VAL A 210 -15.78 -10.23 24.65
CA VAL A 210 -15.13 -10.50 25.92
C VAL A 210 -15.79 -9.65 27.00
N THR A 211 -16.57 -10.29 27.86
CA THR A 211 -17.33 -9.63 28.94
C THR A 211 -16.67 -9.73 30.31
N GLU A 212 -15.48 -10.35 30.44
CA GLU A 212 -14.78 -10.52 31.72
C GLU A 212 -13.41 -9.85 31.73
#